data_87df823c8800f37d2cae8514fd248197
#
_entry.id   87df823c8800f37d2cae8514fd248197
#
_cell.length_a   1.000
_cell.length_b   1.000
_cell.length_c   1.000
_cell.angle_alpha   90.00
_cell.angle_beta   90.00
_cell.angle_gamma   90.00
#
_symmetry.space_group_name_H-M   'P 1'
#
loop_
_entity.id
_entity.type
_entity.pdbx_description
1 polymer ?
#
loop_
_entity_poly.entity_id
_entity_poly.type
_entity_poly.pdbx_seq_one_letter_code
_entity_poly.pdbx_strand_id
1 'polypeptide(L)'
;MLDFTSMTRPWLRWFIVAAVLIAAAHLADPFAWRALRLPTVYDKDWGRLLRSLGYLPTWGALALAYWLEQRDQPVGGRVAGYLALAPTLGGASAELLKLVFRRLRPDELTFGYALRAFGDQPWSTKGLGLPSSHTLVAFAGAAALARVFPRAAGVCYALAAGCALTRVMANAHFLSDVVAAACIGWAVAAWLASRLLPNGATDSPTLASSSRASPDS
;
A
#
# COMPACT_ATOMS: atom_id res chain seq x y z
N MET A 1 -6.18 30.07 16.88
CA MET A 1 -7.28 29.10 16.97
C MET A 1 -7.25 28.26 15.70
N LEU A 2 -6.74 27.02 15.74
CA LEU A 2 -6.64 26.16 14.55
C LEU A 2 -8.07 25.75 14.16
N ASP A 3 -8.45 26.06 12.94
CA ASP A 3 -9.78 25.74 12.42
C ASP A 3 -9.86 24.23 12.12
N PHE A 4 -10.30 23.46 13.12
CA PHE A 4 -10.49 22.02 13.05
C PHE A 4 -11.52 21.61 11.99
N THR A 5 -12.40 22.51 11.57
CA THR A 5 -13.46 22.20 10.60
C THR A 5 -12.95 22.07 9.17
N SER A 6 -11.88 22.77 8.80
CA SER A 6 -11.28 22.68 7.46
C SER A 6 -10.43 21.42 7.28
N MET A 7 -9.81 20.91 8.34
CA MET A 7 -8.98 19.69 8.29
C MET A 7 -9.79 18.38 8.26
N THR A 8 -11.02 18.38 8.77
CA THR A 8 -11.83 17.15 8.85
C THR A 8 -12.52 16.80 7.53
N ARG A 9 -12.83 17.79 6.68
CA ARG A 9 -13.55 17.58 5.42
C ARG A 9 -12.85 16.64 4.42
N PRO A 10 -11.53 16.71 4.17
CA PRO A 10 -10.88 15.79 3.24
C PRO A 10 -10.85 14.35 3.74
N TRP A 11 -10.63 14.12 5.03
CA TRP A 11 -10.65 12.79 5.63
C TRP A 11 -12.04 12.18 5.66
N LEU A 12 -13.08 12.97 5.93
CA LEU A 12 -14.46 12.50 5.89
C LEU A 12 -14.85 12.03 4.48
N ARG A 13 -14.51 12.81 3.44
CA ARG A 13 -14.73 12.40 2.05
C ARG A 13 -13.99 11.11 1.72
N TRP A 14 -12.74 11.00 2.15
CA TRP A 14 -11.96 9.78 1.96
C TRP A 14 -12.62 8.58 2.64
N PHE A 15 -13.08 8.70 3.89
CA PHE A 15 -13.77 7.62 4.60
C PHE A 15 -15.04 7.18 3.89
N ILE A 16 -15.83 8.11 3.37
CA ILE A 16 -17.04 7.79 2.59
C ILE A 16 -16.67 7.01 1.33
N VAL A 17 -15.69 7.49 0.57
CA VAL A 17 -15.22 6.81 -0.65
C VAL A 17 -14.69 5.42 -0.33
N ALA A 18 -13.86 5.28 0.70
CA ALA A 18 -13.32 4.00 1.13
C ALA A 18 -14.44 3.03 1.54
N ALA A 19 -15.42 3.48 2.31
CA ALA A 19 -16.56 2.67 2.72
C ALA A 19 -17.39 2.18 1.52
N VAL A 20 -17.66 3.06 0.55
CA VAL A 20 -18.37 2.71 -0.69
C VAL A 20 -17.58 1.68 -1.50
N LEU A 21 -16.27 1.89 -1.68
CA LEU A 21 -15.41 0.95 -2.42
C LEU A 21 -15.34 -0.43 -1.75
N ILE A 22 -15.21 -0.46 -0.42
CA ILE A 22 -15.18 -1.72 0.35
C ILE A 22 -16.53 -2.44 0.25
N ALA A 23 -17.64 -1.71 0.37
CA ALA A 23 -18.97 -2.29 0.23
C ALA A 23 -19.19 -2.85 -1.19
N ALA A 24 -18.83 -2.10 -2.23
CA ALA A 24 -18.91 -2.57 -3.61
C ALA A 24 -18.04 -3.81 -3.85
N ALA A 25 -16.82 -3.83 -3.32
CA ALA A 25 -15.92 -4.97 -3.40
C ALA A 25 -16.50 -6.19 -2.67
N HIS A 26 -17.14 -5.98 -1.52
CA HIS A 26 -17.78 -7.06 -0.76
C HIS A 26 -18.98 -7.67 -1.53
N LEU A 27 -19.77 -6.85 -2.20
CA LEU A 27 -20.83 -7.34 -3.08
C LEU A 27 -20.28 -8.09 -4.31
N ALA A 28 -19.10 -7.72 -4.78
CA ALA A 28 -18.44 -8.36 -5.91
C ALA A 28 -17.59 -9.60 -5.53
N ASP A 29 -17.36 -9.87 -4.24
CA ASP A 29 -16.55 -11.02 -3.79
C ASP A 29 -16.99 -12.37 -4.39
N PRO A 30 -18.31 -12.74 -4.47
CA PRO A 30 -18.72 -14.01 -5.06
C PRO A 30 -18.34 -14.13 -6.55
N PHE A 31 -18.48 -13.02 -7.28
CA PHE A 31 -18.11 -12.96 -8.69
C PHE A 31 -16.59 -13.06 -8.85
N ALA A 32 -15.84 -12.27 -8.11
CA ALA A 32 -14.38 -12.27 -8.16
C ALA A 32 -13.78 -13.63 -7.79
N TRP A 33 -14.34 -14.29 -6.76
CA TRP A 33 -13.93 -15.62 -6.34
C TRP A 33 -14.13 -16.67 -7.43
N ARG A 34 -15.20 -16.56 -8.24
CA ARG A 34 -15.46 -17.50 -9.35
C ARG A 34 -14.67 -17.17 -10.60
N ALA A 35 -14.61 -15.88 -10.98
CA ALA A 35 -14.14 -15.44 -12.29
C ALA A 35 -12.62 -15.21 -12.36
N LEU A 36 -11.98 -14.85 -11.24
CA LEU A 36 -10.58 -14.42 -11.24
C LEU A 36 -9.58 -15.47 -10.74
N ARG A 37 -10.05 -16.65 -10.34
CA ARG A 37 -9.16 -17.70 -9.80
C ARG A 37 -8.15 -18.18 -10.83
N LEU A 38 -6.89 -18.09 -10.46
CA LEU A 38 -5.76 -18.66 -11.18
C LEU A 38 -4.75 -19.20 -10.14
N PRO A 39 -4.94 -20.41 -9.58
CA PRO A 39 -4.09 -20.95 -8.53
C PRO A 39 -2.61 -20.99 -8.91
N THR A 40 -2.33 -21.14 -10.22
CA THR A 40 -0.97 -21.17 -10.79
C THR A 40 -0.39 -19.77 -11.06
N VAL A 41 -1.01 -18.69 -10.59
CA VAL A 41 -0.54 -17.31 -10.84
C VAL A 41 0.92 -17.11 -10.42
N TYR A 42 1.36 -17.77 -9.36
CA TYR A 42 2.75 -17.67 -8.87
C TYR A 42 3.72 -18.65 -9.55
N ASP A 43 3.25 -19.50 -10.45
CA ASP A 43 4.12 -20.27 -11.35
C ASP A 43 4.58 -19.41 -12.53
N LYS A 44 3.88 -18.28 -12.77
CA LYS A 44 4.21 -17.30 -13.81
C LYS A 44 5.16 -16.24 -13.27
N ASP A 45 6.13 -15.79 -14.08
CA ASP A 45 7.10 -14.77 -13.71
C ASP A 45 6.45 -13.44 -13.37
N TRP A 46 5.47 -13.01 -14.16
CA TRP A 46 4.73 -11.77 -13.88
C TRP A 46 3.97 -11.81 -12.54
N GLY A 47 3.43 -12.97 -12.18
CA GLY A 47 2.72 -13.14 -10.91
C GLY A 47 3.67 -13.06 -9.72
N ARG A 48 4.86 -13.66 -9.81
CA ARG A 48 5.93 -13.54 -8.80
C ARG A 48 6.44 -12.11 -8.70
N LEU A 49 6.69 -11.46 -9.85
CA LEU A 49 7.14 -10.07 -9.90
C LEU A 49 6.13 -9.13 -9.20
N LEU A 50 4.85 -9.21 -9.55
CA LEU A 50 3.82 -8.37 -8.93
C LEU A 50 3.67 -8.66 -7.43
N ARG A 51 3.77 -9.93 -7.02
CA ARG A 51 3.73 -10.29 -5.60
C ARG A 51 4.90 -9.69 -4.82
N SER A 52 6.09 -9.54 -5.42
CA SER A 52 7.27 -8.98 -4.74
C SER A 52 7.07 -7.55 -4.25
N LEU A 53 6.15 -6.79 -4.86
CA LEU A 53 5.77 -5.45 -4.38
C LEU A 53 5.05 -5.46 -3.02
N GLY A 54 4.56 -6.60 -2.59
CA GLY A 54 3.99 -6.81 -1.26
C GLY A 54 5.03 -7.19 -0.20
N TYR A 55 6.31 -7.26 -0.53
CA TYR A 55 7.39 -7.58 0.41
C TYR A 55 8.11 -6.33 0.90
N LEU A 56 8.30 -6.21 2.20
CA LEU A 56 9.04 -5.09 2.82
C LEU A 56 10.47 -4.92 2.29
N PRO A 57 11.26 -5.98 2.04
CA PRO A 57 12.60 -5.83 1.48
C PRO A 57 12.66 -5.05 0.17
N THR A 58 11.65 -5.17 -0.70
CA THR A 58 11.55 -4.40 -1.95
C THR A 58 11.55 -2.89 -1.67
N TRP A 59 10.75 -2.46 -0.71
CA TRP A 59 10.63 -1.05 -0.32
C TRP A 59 11.85 -0.58 0.47
N GLY A 60 12.42 -1.45 1.31
CA GLY A 60 13.68 -1.17 2.00
C GLY A 60 14.84 -0.90 1.03
N ALA A 61 14.96 -1.72 -0.03
CA ALA A 61 15.97 -1.53 -1.07
C ALA A 61 15.75 -0.22 -1.83
N LEU A 62 14.51 0.12 -2.19
CA LEU A 62 14.18 1.39 -2.84
C LEU A 62 14.48 2.60 -1.94
N ALA A 63 14.13 2.53 -0.66
CA ALA A 63 14.42 3.59 0.30
C ALA A 63 15.92 3.76 0.52
N LEU A 64 16.68 2.67 0.59
CA LEU A 64 18.12 2.69 0.69
C LEU A 64 18.79 3.29 -0.57
N ALA A 65 18.35 2.88 -1.76
CA ALA A 65 18.84 3.43 -3.01
C ALA A 65 18.59 4.95 -3.09
N TYR A 66 17.37 5.38 -2.73
CA TYR A 66 17.03 6.80 -2.64
C TYR A 66 17.92 7.54 -1.63
N TRP A 67 18.14 6.96 -0.45
CA TRP A 67 18.99 7.57 0.57
C TRP A 67 20.42 7.73 0.11
N LEU A 68 21.01 6.70 -0.51
CA LEU A 68 22.39 6.76 -1.02
C LEU A 68 22.57 7.85 -2.06
N GLU A 69 21.57 8.05 -2.94
CA GLU A 69 21.59 9.08 -3.98
C GLU A 69 21.36 10.49 -3.44
N GLN A 70 20.53 10.63 -2.40
CA GLN A 70 20.05 11.92 -1.90
C GLN A 70 20.57 12.26 -0.49
N ARG A 71 21.55 11.51 0.05
CA ARG A 71 22.03 11.67 1.44
C ARG A 71 22.59 13.06 1.74
N ASP A 72 23.16 13.71 0.73
CA ASP A 72 23.77 15.04 0.85
C ASP A 72 22.72 16.18 0.76
N GLN A 73 21.46 15.84 0.46
CA GLN A 73 20.36 16.79 0.42
C GLN A 73 19.72 16.96 1.80
N PRO A 74 19.34 18.19 2.21
CA PRO A 74 18.79 18.47 3.55
C PRO A 74 17.57 17.65 3.93
N VAL A 75 16.75 17.25 2.94
CA VAL A 75 15.52 16.46 3.15
C VAL A 75 15.66 15.00 2.74
N GLY A 76 16.81 14.60 2.16
CA GLY A 76 17.03 13.26 1.61
C GLY A 76 16.74 12.15 2.62
N GLY A 77 17.26 12.27 3.84
CA GLY A 77 17.04 11.30 4.90
C GLY A 77 15.57 11.20 5.35
N ARG A 78 14.83 12.32 5.37
CA ARG A 78 13.39 12.31 5.72
C ARG A 78 12.55 11.61 4.66
N VAL A 79 12.86 11.86 3.39
CA VAL A 79 12.16 11.22 2.26
C VAL A 79 12.47 9.73 2.23
N ALA A 80 13.74 9.33 2.40
CA ALA A 80 14.12 7.92 2.51
C ALA A 80 13.40 7.22 3.69
N GLY A 81 13.37 7.87 4.85
CA GLY A 81 12.63 7.41 6.02
C GLY A 81 11.14 7.25 5.72
N TYR A 82 10.53 8.20 5.03
CA TYR A 82 9.13 8.11 4.60
C TYR A 82 8.88 6.91 3.66
N LEU A 83 9.75 6.71 2.66
CA LEU A 83 9.66 5.58 1.72
C LEU A 83 9.80 4.21 2.42
N ALA A 84 10.60 4.12 3.48
CA ALA A 84 10.76 2.90 4.27
C ALA A 84 9.60 2.69 5.26
N LEU A 85 9.20 3.74 5.98
CA LEU A 85 8.23 3.66 7.08
C LEU A 85 6.80 3.46 6.60
N ALA A 86 6.40 4.05 5.46
CA ALA A 86 5.03 3.92 4.97
C ALA A 86 4.64 2.45 4.71
N PRO A 87 5.38 1.65 3.92
CA PRO A 87 5.07 0.24 3.74
C PRO A 87 5.26 -0.58 5.02
N THR A 88 6.22 -0.23 5.89
CA THR A 88 6.45 -0.94 7.16
C THR A 88 5.27 -0.78 8.11
N LEU A 89 4.82 0.46 8.33
CA LEU A 89 3.63 0.74 9.14
C LEU A 89 2.38 0.14 8.50
N GLY A 90 2.30 0.16 7.17
CA GLY A 90 1.26 -0.54 6.42
C GLY A 90 1.21 -2.02 6.77
N GLY A 91 2.34 -2.72 6.66
CA GLY A 91 2.44 -4.14 7.00
C GLY A 91 2.08 -4.42 8.45
N ALA A 92 2.59 -3.64 9.41
CA ALA A 92 2.28 -3.76 10.82
C ALA A 92 0.79 -3.54 11.11
N SER A 93 0.18 -2.52 10.48
CA SER A 93 -1.26 -2.26 10.59
C SER A 93 -2.09 -3.44 10.10
N ALA A 94 -1.66 -4.10 8.99
CA ALA A 94 -2.36 -5.27 8.48
C ALA A 94 -2.36 -6.41 9.51
N GLU A 95 -1.23 -6.70 10.13
CA GLU A 95 -1.14 -7.80 11.11
C GLU A 95 -1.99 -7.50 12.36
N LEU A 96 -1.99 -6.25 12.84
CA LEU A 96 -2.85 -5.85 13.97
C LEU A 96 -4.33 -5.96 13.62
N LEU A 97 -4.75 -5.46 12.45
CA LEU A 97 -6.14 -5.49 12.03
C LEU A 97 -6.65 -6.92 11.79
N LYS A 98 -5.80 -7.84 11.34
CA LYS A 98 -6.16 -9.27 11.25
C LYS A 98 -6.57 -9.85 12.60
N LEU A 99 -5.86 -9.50 13.68
CA LEU A 99 -6.21 -9.96 15.03
C LEU A 99 -7.55 -9.41 15.52
N VAL A 100 -7.98 -8.25 14.97
CA VAL A 100 -9.29 -7.64 15.28
C VAL A 100 -10.41 -8.27 14.46
N PHE A 101 -10.25 -8.32 13.13
CA PHE A 101 -11.30 -8.80 12.22
C PHE A 101 -11.44 -10.32 12.19
N ARG A 102 -10.36 -11.04 12.35
CA ARG A 102 -10.29 -12.50 12.43
C ARG A 102 -10.94 -13.27 11.27
N ARG A 103 -11.15 -12.60 10.13
CA ARG A 103 -11.71 -13.22 8.94
C ARG A 103 -10.71 -14.20 8.33
N LEU A 104 -11.13 -15.43 8.09
CA LEU A 104 -10.34 -16.45 7.42
C LEU A 104 -10.21 -16.14 5.92
N ARG A 105 -9.18 -16.71 5.30
CA ARG A 105 -8.99 -16.65 3.84
C ARG A 105 -10.12 -17.41 3.14
N PRO A 106 -10.37 -17.12 1.83
CA PRO A 106 -11.31 -17.89 1.03
C PRO A 106 -10.99 -19.39 1.07
N ASP A 107 -12.04 -20.19 1.20
CA ASP A 107 -11.94 -21.64 1.00
C ASP A 107 -11.74 -21.95 -0.49
N GLU A 108 -11.10 -23.09 -0.80
CA GLU A 108 -10.84 -23.49 -2.19
C GLU A 108 -12.07 -24.08 -2.88
N LEU A 109 -12.99 -24.65 -2.15
CA LEU A 109 -14.12 -25.41 -2.70
C LEU A 109 -15.42 -24.65 -2.65
N THR A 110 -15.62 -23.87 -1.58
CA THR A 110 -16.88 -23.19 -1.31
C THR A 110 -16.69 -21.70 -1.07
N PHE A 111 -17.56 -20.87 -1.67
CA PHE A 111 -17.61 -19.47 -1.32
C PHE A 111 -18.31 -19.30 0.02
N GLY A 112 -17.66 -18.59 0.95
CA GLY A 112 -18.23 -18.25 2.24
C GLY A 112 -17.24 -17.48 3.11
N TYR A 113 -17.79 -16.67 4.01
CA TYR A 113 -16.98 -15.97 5.01
C TYR A 113 -17.00 -16.77 6.30
N ALA A 114 -15.82 -17.03 6.84
CA ALA A 114 -15.64 -17.65 8.13
C ALA A 114 -14.77 -16.77 9.03
N LEU A 115 -15.08 -16.75 10.33
CA LEU A 115 -14.35 -16.04 11.34
C LEU A 115 -13.70 -17.06 12.28
N ARG A 116 -12.45 -16.81 12.65
CA ARG A 116 -11.78 -17.57 13.71
C ARG A 116 -12.24 -17.06 15.06
N ALA A 117 -12.62 -17.95 15.97
CA ALA A 117 -12.97 -17.57 17.34
C ALA A 117 -11.79 -16.87 18.06
N PHE A 118 -12.10 -15.91 18.94
CA PHE A 118 -11.04 -15.16 19.65
C PHE A 118 -10.18 -16.03 20.56
N GLY A 119 -10.71 -17.11 21.11
CA GLY A 119 -9.97 -18.09 21.92
C GLY A 119 -9.08 -19.02 21.11
N ASP A 120 -9.28 -19.11 19.76
CA ASP A 120 -8.50 -19.98 18.90
C ASP A 120 -7.30 -19.22 18.33
N GLN A 121 -6.10 -19.62 18.71
CA GLN A 121 -4.83 -19.00 18.30
C GLN A 121 -4.86 -17.46 18.40
N PRO A 122 -5.04 -16.88 19.59
CA PRO A 122 -5.40 -15.47 19.79
C PRO A 122 -4.38 -14.48 19.19
N TRP A 123 -3.10 -14.87 19.14
CA TRP A 123 -2.02 -14.01 18.63
C TRP A 123 -1.50 -14.39 17.24
N SER A 124 -2.09 -15.42 16.61
CA SER A 124 -1.66 -15.88 15.29
C SER A 124 -2.48 -15.24 14.17
N THR A 125 -1.80 -14.59 13.23
CA THR A 125 -2.40 -14.06 12.00
C THR A 125 -2.39 -15.08 10.85
N LYS A 126 -1.80 -16.28 11.06
CA LYS A 126 -1.73 -17.33 10.05
C LYS A 126 -3.13 -17.75 9.60
N GLY A 127 -3.39 -17.75 8.30
CA GLY A 127 -4.69 -18.12 7.74
C GLY A 127 -5.74 -17.00 7.77
N LEU A 128 -5.47 -15.84 8.40
CA LEU A 128 -6.38 -14.70 8.39
C LEU A 128 -6.24 -13.91 7.07
N GLY A 129 -7.38 -13.42 6.58
CA GLY A 129 -7.51 -12.76 5.27
C GLY A 129 -7.60 -11.23 5.33
N LEU A 130 -8.39 -10.67 6.23
CA LEU A 130 -8.73 -9.23 6.25
C LEU A 130 -7.87 -8.45 7.25
N PRO A 131 -7.17 -7.41 6.80
CA PRO A 131 -6.87 -7.03 5.42
C PRO A 131 -5.68 -7.80 4.83
N SER A 132 -5.48 -7.70 3.51
CA SER A 132 -4.33 -8.30 2.83
C SER A 132 -3.03 -7.56 3.13
N SER A 133 -2.07 -8.19 3.84
CA SER A 133 -0.78 -7.57 4.17
C SER A 133 0.04 -7.20 2.94
N HIS A 134 0.12 -8.09 1.92
CA HIS A 134 0.84 -7.78 0.69
C HIS A 134 0.26 -6.55 -0.04
N THR A 135 -1.06 -6.49 -0.15
CA THR A 135 -1.73 -5.34 -0.78
C THR A 135 -1.51 -4.07 0.00
N LEU A 136 -1.58 -4.14 1.34
CA LEU A 136 -1.41 -2.97 2.20
C LEU A 136 0.01 -2.41 2.09
N VAL A 137 1.03 -3.27 2.14
CA VAL A 137 2.43 -2.90 1.90
C VAL A 137 2.62 -2.28 0.52
N ALA A 138 2.08 -2.93 -0.54
CA ALA A 138 2.22 -2.44 -1.91
C ALA A 138 1.58 -1.07 -2.11
N PHE A 139 0.35 -0.85 -1.60
CA PHE A 139 -0.33 0.43 -1.74
C PHE A 139 0.26 1.53 -0.87
N ALA A 140 0.72 1.22 0.34
CA ALA A 140 1.42 2.19 1.17
C ALA A 140 2.74 2.65 0.54
N GLY A 141 3.51 1.71 0.01
CA GLY A 141 4.74 2.01 -0.72
C GLY A 141 4.49 2.76 -2.02
N ALA A 142 3.50 2.32 -2.82
CA ALA A 142 3.12 3.00 -4.06
C ALA A 142 2.63 4.43 -3.80
N ALA A 143 1.82 4.66 -2.76
CA ALA A 143 1.37 5.99 -2.38
C ALA A 143 2.53 6.87 -1.90
N ALA A 144 3.48 6.30 -1.18
CA ALA A 144 4.68 7.01 -0.76
C ALA A 144 5.55 7.41 -1.97
N LEU A 145 5.79 6.46 -2.89
CA LEU A 145 6.59 6.71 -4.07
C LEU A 145 5.91 7.70 -5.04
N ALA A 146 4.59 7.57 -5.23
CA ALA A 146 3.79 8.50 -6.05
C ALA A 146 3.82 9.93 -5.51
N ARG A 147 3.96 10.10 -4.20
CA ARG A 147 4.09 11.42 -3.59
C ARG A 147 5.46 12.05 -3.81
N VAL A 148 6.51 11.25 -3.79
CA VAL A 148 7.88 11.69 -4.07
C VAL A 148 8.08 11.92 -5.58
N PHE A 149 7.46 11.06 -6.41
CA PHE A 149 7.55 11.09 -7.87
C PHE A 149 6.16 11.17 -8.50
N PRO A 150 5.49 12.33 -8.52
CA PRO A 150 4.10 12.45 -8.98
C PRO A 150 3.89 12.00 -10.43
N ARG A 151 4.90 12.18 -11.29
CA ARG A 151 4.83 11.73 -12.69
C ARG A 151 4.77 10.21 -12.84
N ALA A 152 5.29 9.46 -11.85
CA ALA A 152 5.28 8.00 -11.82
C ALA A 152 4.03 7.43 -11.13
N ALA A 153 3.13 8.27 -10.61
CA ALA A 153 2.00 7.84 -9.78
C ALA A 153 1.14 6.76 -10.47
N GLY A 154 0.83 6.95 -11.76
CA GLY A 154 0.04 5.97 -12.52
C GLY A 154 0.68 4.58 -12.55
N VAL A 155 1.99 4.52 -12.79
CA VAL A 155 2.75 3.25 -12.80
C VAL A 155 2.79 2.64 -11.39
N CYS A 156 3.04 3.44 -10.36
CA CYS A 156 3.10 2.97 -8.98
C CYS A 156 1.77 2.30 -8.56
N TYR A 157 0.64 2.97 -8.83
CA TYR A 157 -0.67 2.42 -8.48
C TYR A 157 -1.07 1.23 -9.36
N ALA A 158 -0.73 1.22 -10.65
CA ALA A 158 -0.98 0.08 -11.53
C ALA A 158 -0.25 -1.18 -11.04
N LEU A 159 1.01 -1.04 -10.64
CA LEU A 159 1.80 -2.13 -10.08
C LEU A 159 1.24 -2.61 -8.72
N ALA A 160 0.83 -1.71 -7.84
CA ALA A 160 0.19 -2.07 -6.57
C ALA A 160 -1.16 -2.78 -6.78
N ALA A 161 -1.96 -2.31 -7.75
CA ALA A 161 -3.20 -2.97 -8.15
C ALA A 161 -2.92 -4.37 -8.74
N GLY A 162 -1.87 -4.51 -9.54
CA GLY A 162 -1.39 -5.81 -10.02
C GLY A 162 -1.03 -6.75 -8.87
N CYS A 163 -0.30 -6.27 -7.86
CA CYS A 163 -0.03 -7.04 -6.64
C CYS A 163 -1.33 -7.49 -5.97
N ALA A 164 -2.28 -6.58 -5.76
CA ALA A 164 -3.58 -6.89 -5.15
C ALA A 164 -4.34 -7.95 -5.97
N LEU A 165 -4.37 -7.81 -7.30
CA LEU A 165 -5.03 -8.75 -8.19
C LEU A 165 -4.44 -10.16 -8.07
N THR A 166 -3.12 -10.29 -8.01
CA THR A 166 -2.49 -11.62 -7.82
C THR A 166 -2.91 -12.28 -6.51
N ARG A 167 -3.25 -11.50 -5.47
CA ARG A 167 -3.72 -12.05 -4.18
C ARG A 167 -5.13 -12.65 -4.29
N VAL A 168 -6.00 -12.00 -5.09
CA VAL A 168 -7.34 -12.52 -5.41
C VAL A 168 -7.21 -13.75 -6.31
N MET A 169 -6.42 -13.67 -7.36
CA MET A 169 -6.19 -14.77 -8.32
C MET A 169 -5.66 -16.03 -7.64
N ALA A 170 -4.73 -15.88 -6.69
CA ALA A 170 -4.19 -17.00 -5.91
C ALA A 170 -5.16 -17.55 -4.87
N ASN A 171 -6.40 -17.08 -4.83
CA ASN A 171 -7.40 -17.42 -3.79
C ASN A 171 -6.90 -17.20 -2.35
N ALA A 172 -5.96 -16.28 -2.17
CA ALA A 172 -5.37 -15.98 -0.86
C ALA A 172 -6.18 -14.93 -0.09
N HIS A 173 -7.01 -14.16 -0.79
CA HIS A 173 -7.82 -13.06 -0.23
C HIS A 173 -9.09 -12.85 -1.07
N PHE A 174 -10.16 -12.39 -0.41
CA PHE A 174 -11.32 -11.84 -1.08
C PHE A 174 -11.00 -10.50 -1.75
N LEU A 175 -11.80 -10.08 -2.74
CA LEU A 175 -11.65 -8.76 -3.36
C LEU A 175 -11.81 -7.64 -2.32
N SER A 176 -12.75 -7.78 -1.39
CA SER A 176 -12.94 -6.82 -0.28
C SER A 176 -11.73 -6.74 0.66
N ASP A 177 -10.97 -7.84 0.87
CA ASP A 177 -9.73 -7.81 1.68
C ASP A 177 -8.66 -6.93 1.05
N VAL A 178 -8.53 -7.00 -0.27
CA VAL A 178 -7.50 -6.22 -1.00
C VAL A 178 -7.93 -4.77 -1.19
N VAL A 179 -9.22 -4.49 -1.40
CA VAL A 179 -9.72 -3.12 -1.50
C VAL A 179 -9.60 -2.40 -0.15
N ALA A 180 -9.99 -3.05 0.95
CA ALA A 180 -9.78 -2.49 2.29
C ALA A 180 -8.29 -2.22 2.57
N ALA A 181 -7.42 -3.18 2.21
CA ALA A 181 -5.98 -3.03 2.37
C ALA A 181 -5.41 -1.86 1.54
N ALA A 182 -5.88 -1.67 0.29
CA ALA A 182 -5.47 -0.55 -0.56
C ALA A 182 -5.85 0.80 0.05
N CYS A 183 -7.09 0.94 0.52
CA CYS A 183 -7.55 2.15 1.19
C CYS A 183 -6.72 2.45 2.46
N ILE A 184 -6.51 1.46 3.32
CA ILE A 184 -5.73 1.63 4.54
C ILE A 184 -4.27 1.97 4.22
N GLY A 185 -3.65 1.30 3.25
CA GLY A 185 -2.27 1.56 2.84
C GLY A 185 -2.08 2.99 2.34
N TRP A 186 -3.01 3.48 1.50
CA TRP A 186 -3.01 4.86 1.06
C TRP A 186 -3.15 5.85 2.24
N ALA A 187 -4.06 5.59 3.16
CA ALA A 187 -4.29 6.45 4.33
C ALA A 187 -3.07 6.51 5.26
N VAL A 188 -2.41 5.36 5.50
CA VAL A 188 -1.17 5.30 6.29
C VAL A 188 -0.08 6.15 5.64
N ALA A 189 0.13 6.02 4.32
CA ALA A 189 1.12 6.82 3.60
C ALA A 189 0.77 8.32 3.62
N ALA A 190 -0.50 8.68 3.43
CA ALA A 190 -0.96 10.06 3.46
C ALA A 190 -0.79 10.71 4.85
N TRP A 191 -1.15 9.97 5.90
CA TRP A 191 -0.95 10.42 7.28
C TRP A 191 0.54 10.60 7.60
N LEU A 192 1.36 9.63 7.25
CA LEU A 192 2.80 9.69 7.52
C LEU A 192 3.48 10.85 6.75
N ALA A 193 3.05 11.12 5.52
CA ALA A 193 3.53 12.25 4.74
C ALA A 193 3.29 13.58 5.45
N SER A 194 2.10 13.78 6.04
CA SER A 194 1.77 15.00 6.79
C SER A 194 2.62 15.19 8.04
N ARG A 195 3.31 14.13 8.51
CA ARG A 195 4.18 14.18 9.70
C ARG A 195 5.66 14.34 9.35
N LEU A 196 6.10 13.74 8.25
CA LEU A 196 7.54 13.65 7.91
C LEU A 196 7.96 14.60 6.79
N LEU A 197 7.05 14.91 5.84
CA LEU A 197 7.42 15.74 4.71
C LEU A 197 7.10 17.21 4.99
N PRO A 198 8.00 18.15 4.66
CA PRO A 198 7.71 19.59 4.74
C PRO A 198 6.56 19.95 3.81
N ASN A 199 5.74 20.94 4.20
CA ASN A 199 4.75 21.53 3.31
C ASN A 199 5.50 22.15 2.11
N GLY A 200 5.23 21.66 0.90
CA GLY A 200 5.94 22.09 -0.33
C GLY A 200 7.01 21.13 -0.85
N ALA A 201 7.32 20.03 -0.15
CA ALA A 201 8.27 19.02 -0.66
C ALA A 201 7.78 18.26 -1.92
N THR A 202 6.59 18.57 -2.40
CA THR A 202 6.03 18.08 -3.67
C THR A 202 6.39 18.95 -4.87
N ASP A 203 6.98 20.12 -4.65
CA ASP A 203 7.48 20.97 -5.72
C ASP A 203 8.88 20.45 -6.10
N SER A 204 8.89 19.63 -7.12
CA SER A 204 10.00 19.08 -7.92
C SER A 204 11.39 19.21 -7.32
N PRO A 205 12.16 18.13 -7.16
CA PRO A 205 13.61 18.26 -7.20
C PRO A 205 13.95 18.75 -8.63
N THR A 206 14.06 20.04 -8.77
CA THR A 206 14.71 20.64 -9.92
C THR A 206 16.10 20.02 -9.92
N LEU A 207 16.36 19.14 -10.89
CA LEU A 207 17.72 18.79 -11.26
C LEU A 207 18.38 20.14 -11.48
N ALA A 208 19.19 20.56 -10.52
CA ALA A 208 19.97 21.77 -10.64
C ALA A 208 20.74 21.62 -11.96
N SER A 209 20.33 22.37 -12.95
CA SER A 209 21.10 22.58 -14.14
C SER A 209 22.44 23.07 -13.66
N SER A 210 23.44 22.19 -13.72
CA SER A 210 24.83 22.62 -13.65
C SER A 210 25.00 23.62 -14.77
N SER A 211 24.88 24.90 -14.45
CA SER A 211 25.37 25.97 -15.29
C SER A 211 26.86 25.71 -15.39
N ARG A 212 27.25 25.14 -16.52
CA ARG A 212 28.64 25.19 -16.98
C ARG A 212 29.02 26.66 -17.00
N ALA A 213 29.78 27.08 -16.02
CA ALA A 213 30.59 28.25 -16.14
C ALA A 213 31.52 27.99 -17.32
N SER A 214 31.31 28.68 -18.41
CA SER A 214 32.28 28.79 -19.50
C SER A 214 33.50 29.45 -18.92
N PRO A 215 34.71 28.88 -19.11
CA PRO A 215 35.94 29.64 -18.89
C PRO A 215 36.09 30.53 -20.13
N ASP A 216 35.78 31.80 -19.97
CA ASP A 216 36.18 32.80 -20.93
C ASP A 216 37.67 33.08 -20.78
N SER A 217 38.37 32.85 -21.93
CA SER A 217 39.65 33.41 -22.43
C SER A 217 40.76 33.66 -21.46
#